data_e0d17b2db09c2b790eb13a3c07734b59
#
_entry.id   e0d17b2db09c2b790eb13a3c07734b59
#
_cell.length_a   1.000
_cell.length_b   1.000
_cell.length_c   1.000
_cell.angle_alpha   90.00
_cell.angle_beta   90.00
_cell.angle_gamma   90.00
#
_symmetry.space_group_name_H-M   'P 1'
#
loop_
_entity.id
_entity.type
_entity.pdbx_description
1 polymer ?
#
loop_
_entity_poly.entity_id
_entity_poly.type
_entity_poly.pdbx_seq_one_letter_code
_entity_poly.pdbx_strand_id
1 'polypeptide(L)'
;MGNKKLILVWILLLGIASCKVNPFTGQKVLNFYPNSQIFPMAFAQYDEFLGQNSVLEDTSEANMISKVGRRISSAAERWLSSNGYPGYLKDYRWEYHLVKDSTVNAWCMPGGKIVFYTGILPICNGETGVAVVMGHEVAHALADHGAQRMSAGTLQQLGAVAGNIAIQDSKSRNMFNQAYGIGSSVGIMLPFSRSHETEADRIGLQIMAIAGYNPYEAAELWKRMQARAGGNAPPEFLSTHPSNETRIANLTEWAPLAKQEAEKFGVTSFQ
;
A
#
# COMPACT_ATOMS: atom_id res chain seq x y z
N MET A 1 -35.70 26.23 -2.30
CA MET A 1 -35.41 24.98 -1.52
C MET A 1 -35.19 23.73 -2.39
N GLY A 2 -35.61 23.71 -3.66
CA GLY A 2 -35.48 22.55 -4.56
C GLY A 2 -34.04 22.18 -4.96
N ASN A 3 -33.22 23.15 -5.35
CA ASN A 3 -31.90 22.86 -5.90
C ASN A 3 -30.91 22.29 -4.87
N LYS A 4 -30.99 22.68 -3.58
CA LYS A 4 -30.10 22.15 -2.53
C LYS A 4 -30.38 20.66 -2.24
N LYS A 5 -31.64 20.23 -2.26
CA LYS A 5 -32.02 18.81 -2.09
C LYS A 5 -31.57 17.99 -3.29
N LEU A 6 -31.66 18.54 -4.51
CA LEU A 6 -31.22 17.86 -5.73
C LEU A 6 -29.70 17.65 -5.73
N ILE A 7 -28.91 18.64 -5.33
CA ILE A 7 -27.45 18.53 -5.19
C ILE A 7 -27.06 17.48 -4.16
N LEU A 8 -27.76 17.43 -3.02
CA LEU A 8 -27.49 16.41 -1.98
C LEU A 8 -27.77 14.99 -2.49
N VAL A 9 -28.85 14.80 -3.27
CA VAL A 9 -29.19 13.51 -3.88
C VAL A 9 -28.14 13.09 -4.92
N TRP A 10 -27.63 14.01 -5.73
CA TRP A 10 -26.56 13.73 -6.69
C TRP A 10 -25.24 13.37 -6.02
N ILE A 11 -24.88 14.04 -4.92
CA ILE A 11 -23.70 13.70 -4.12
C ILE A 11 -23.83 12.31 -3.50
N LEU A 12 -25.03 11.96 -3.00
CA LEU A 12 -25.30 10.63 -2.43
C LEU A 12 -25.23 9.53 -3.50
N LEU A 13 -25.78 9.78 -4.70
CA LEU A 13 -25.75 8.84 -5.82
C LEU A 13 -24.32 8.62 -6.37
N LEU A 14 -23.51 9.67 -6.43
CA LEU A 14 -22.10 9.57 -6.81
C LEU A 14 -21.30 8.74 -5.77
N GLY A 15 -21.59 8.85 -4.49
CA GLY A 15 -20.94 8.07 -3.44
C GLY A 15 -21.23 6.57 -3.53
N ILE A 16 -22.42 6.16 -3.97
CA ILE A 16 -22.79 4.74 -4.10
C ILE A 16 -22.14 4.08 -5.32
N ALA A 17 -21.90 4.84 -6.40
CA ALA A 17 -21.30 4.32 -7.64
C ALA A 17 -19.77 4.11 -7.54
N SER A 18 -19.13 4.58 -6.46
CA SER A 18 -17.68 4.61 -6.32
C SER A 18 -17.13 3.57 -5.34
N CYS A 19 -17.91 2.55 -4.97
CA CYS A 19 -17.45 1.47 -4.10
C CYS A 19 -16.85 0.32 -4.92
N LYS A 20 -15.58 -0.03 -4.62
CA LYS A 20 -14.89 -1.22 -5.13
C LYS A 20 -14.84 -2.27 -4.02
N VAL A 21 -14.95 -3.54 -4.37
CA VAL A 21 -14.75 -4.64 -3.42
C VAL A 21 -13.28 -5.05 -3.46
N ASN A 22 -12.62 -5.05 -2.31
CA ASN A 22 -11.28 -5.61 -2.19
C ASN A 22 -11.38 -7.15 -2.29
N PRO A 23 -10.70 -7.77 -3.28
CA PRO A 23 -10.82 -9.21 -3.50
C PRO A 23 -10.25 -10.06 -2.35
N PHE A 24 -9.30 -9.52 -1.58
CA PHE A 24 -8.65 -10.25 -0.48
C PHE A 24 -9.47 -10.26 0.82
N THR A 25 -10.26 -9.22 1.06
CA THR A 25 -11.00 -9.05 2.32
C THR A 25 -12.51 -9.04 2.14
N GLY A 26 -13.00 -8.90 0.91
CA GLY A 26 -14.42 -8.72 0.61
C GLY A 26 -14.99 -7.36 1.07
N GLN A 27 -14.18 -6.48 1.64
CA GLN A 27 -14.62 -5.18 2.11
C GLN A 27 -14.93 -4.24 0.94
N LYS A 28 -15.98 -3.45 1.08
CA LYS A 28 -16.30 -2.36 0.16
C LYS A 28 -15.47 -1.14 0.55
N VAL A 29 -14.66 -0.67 -0.37
CA VAL A 29 -13.79 0.50 -0.19
C VAL A 29 -14.21 1.63 -1.11
N LEU A 30 -14.08 2.85 -0.63
CA LEU A 30 -14.34 4.04 -1.43
C LEU A 30 -13.18 4.25 -2.41
N ASN A 31 -13.49 4.27 -3.70
CA ASN A 31 -12.51 4.48 -4.74
C ASN A 31 -13.09 5.39 -5.86
N PHE A 32 -12.76 6.70 -5.81
CA PHE A 32 -13.15 7.67 -6.84
C PHE A 32 -12.25 7.62 -8.08
N TYR A 33 -11.12 6.95 -7.99
CA TYR A 33 -10.06 6.95 -8.99
C TYR A 33 -9.91 5.56 -9.60
N PRO A 34 -10.58 5.25 -10.73
CA PRO A 34 -10.47 3.97 -11.39
C PRO A 34 -9.04 3.73 -11.92
N ASN A 35 -8.67 2.47 -12.08
CA ASN A 35 -7.35 2.08 -12.58
C ASN A 35 -7.01 2.75 -13.94
N SER A 36 -8.01 2.97 -14.80
CA SER A 36 -7.85 3.66 -16.08
C SER A 36 -7.34 5.10 -15.97
N GLN A 37 -7.53 5.75 -14.82
CA GLN A 37 -7.01 7.10 -14.55
C GLN A 37 -5.69 7.03 -13.76
N ILE A 38 -5.62 6.18 -12.74
CA ILE A 38 -4.48 6.16 -11.81
C ILE A 38 -3.23 5.53 -12.44
N PHE A 39 -3.39 4.45 -13.22
CA PHE A 39 -2.26 3.71 -13.77
C PHE A 39 -1.42 4.55 -14.76
N PRO A 40 -2.00 5.27 -15.74
CA PRO A 40 -1.21 6.12 -16.63
C PRO A 40 -0.42 7.20 -15.88
N MET A 41 -1.01 7.78 -14.82
CA MET A 41 -0.33 8.80 -13.99
C MET A 41 0.82 8.17 -13.20
N ALA A 42 0.59 7.01 -12.59
CA ALA A 42 1.61 6.28 -11.84
C ALA A 42 2.77 5.87 -12.75
N PHE A 43 2.49 5.39 -13.96
CA PHE A 43 3.52 4.99 -14.92
C PHE A 43 4.37 6.17 -15.37
N ALA A 44 3.76 7.32 -15.69
CA ALA A 44 4.49 8.52 -16.07
C ALA A 44 5.38 9.05 -14.93
N GLN A 45 4.87 9.07 -13.69
CA GLN A 45 5.64 9.47 -12.51
C GLN A 45 6.80 8.49 -12.21
N TYR A 46 6.57 7.20 -12.44
CA TYR A 46 7.61 6.19 -12.27
C TYR A 46 8.74 6.36 -13.27
N ASP A 47 8.41 6.55 -14.55
CA ASP A 47 9.39 6.76 -15.61
C ASP A 47 10.21 8.04 -15.36
N GLU A 48 9.54 9.12 -14.92
CA GLU A 48 10.22 10.37 -14.52
C GLU A 48 11.16 10.13 -13.33
N PHE A 49 10.69 9.40 -12.31
CA PHE A 49 11.50 9.07 -11.15
C PHE A 49 12.76 8.26 -11.53
N LEU A 50 12.63 7.25 -12.37
CA LEU A 50 13.78 6.45 -12.82
C LEU A 50 14.76 7.29 -13.61
N GLY A 51 14.29 8.22 -14.43
CA GLY A 51 15.14 9.14 -15.22
C GLY A 51 15.94 10.13 -14.35
N GLN A 52 15.51 10.37 -13.12
CA GLN A 52 16.15 11.30 -12.17
C GLN A 52 17.04 10.60 -11.13
N ASN A 53 17.03 9.26 -11.07
CA ASN A 53 17.69 8.50 -10.02
C ASN A 53 18.69 7.49 -10.58
N SER A 54 19.65 7.09 -9.77
CA SER A 54 20.68 6.11 -10.14
C SER A 54 20.13 4.69 -10.01
N VAL A 55 19.54 4.17 -11.09
CA VAL A 55 19.06 2.79 -11.16
C VAL A 55 20.24 1.84 -11.29
N LEU A 56 20.25 0.78 -10.49
CA LEU A 56 21.22 -0.30 -10.59
C LEU A 56 20.64 -1.43 -11.41
N GLU A 57 21.33 -1.74 -12.52
CA GLU A 57 21.00 -2.85 -13.41
C GLU A 57 22.10 -3.91 -13.32
N ASP A 58 21.79 -5.15 -13.62
CA ASP A 58 22.72 -6.28 -13.75
C ASP A 58 23.57 -6.58 -12.48
N THR A 59 23.21 -6.01 -11.32
CA THR A 59 23.82 -6.39 -10.05
C THR A 59 23.09 -7.61 -9.44
N SER A 60 23.78 -8.33 -8.55
CA SER A 60 23.18 -9.48 -7.82
C SER A 60 21.93 -9.04 -7.05
N GLU A 61 21.97 -7.85 -6.45
CA GLU A 61 20.87 -7.28 -5.68
C GLU A 61 19.69 -6.87 -6.58
N ALA A 62 19.94 -6.22 -7.73
CA ALA A 62 18.89 -5.86 -8.68
C ALA A 62 18.22 -7.12 -9.27
N ASN A 63 19.01 -8.14 -9.58
CA ASN A 63 18.51 -9.42 -10.04
C ASN A 63 17.67 -10.13 -8.96
N MET A 64 18.07 -10.05 -7.68
CA MET A 64 17.29 -10.56 -6.54
C MET A 64 15.94 -9.83 -6.42
N ILE A 65 15.92 -8.49 -6.47
CA ILE A 65 14.68 -7.68 -6.44
C ILE A 65 13.73 -8.12 -7.57
N SER A 66 14.23 -8.20 -8.81
CA SER A 66 13.45 -8.62 -9.96
C SER A 66 12.94 -10.07 -9.85
N LYS A 67 13.75 -10.98 -9.31
CA LYS A 67 13.37 -12.38 -9.06
C LYS A 67 12.24 -12.47 -8.03
N VAL A 68 12.41 -11.79 -6.89
CA VAL A 68 11.39 -11.75 -5.82
C VAL A 68 10.10 -11.14 -6.34
N GLY A 69 10.18 -10.00 -7.04
CA GLY A 69 9.02 -9.32 -7.59
C GLY A 69 8.19 -10.20 -8.52
N ARG A 70 8.85 -10.92 -9.45
CA ARG A 70 8.16 -11.88 -10.34
C ARG A 70 7.48 -13.02 -9.58
N ARG A 71 8.11 -13.54 -8.53
CA ARG A 71 7.51 -14.61 -7.69
C ARG A 71 6.28 -14.09 -6.92
N ILE A 72 6.38 -12.89 -6.34
CA ILE A 72 5.28 -12.25 -5.59
C ILE A 72 4.10 -11.93 -6.53
N SER A 73 4.35 -11.30 -7.70
CA SER A 73 3.28 -10.98 -8.64
C SER A 73 2.59 -12.24 -9.21
N SER A 74 3.36 -13.29 -9.50
CA SER A 74 2.81 -14.60 -9.92
C SER A 74 1.96 -15.24 -8.82
N ALA A 75 2.39 -15.16 -7.56
CA ALA A 75 1.63 -15.68 -6.43
C ALA A 75 0.30 -14.91 -6.24
N ALA A 76 0.32 -13.58 -6.40
CA ALA A 76 -0.88 -12.75 -6.36
C ALA A 76 -1.88 -13.14 -7.46
N GLU A 77 -1.42 -13.31 -8.70
CA GLU A 77 -2.28 -13.74 -9.82
C GLU A 77 -2.89 -15.13 -9.58
N ARG A 78 -2.09 -16.08 -9.07
CA ARG A 78 -2.57 -17.42 -8.72
C ARG A 78 -3.65 -17.37 -7.64
N TRP A 79 -3.42 -16.58 -6.59
CA TRP A 79 -4.40 -16.42 -5.52
C TRP A 79 -5.70 -15.79 -6.03
N LEU A 80 -5.61 -14.69 -6.75
CA LEU A 80 -6.77 -13.98 -7.31
C LEU A 80 -7.58 -14.88 -8.25
N SER A 81 -6.92 -15.56 -9.17
CA SER A 81 -7.60 -16.47 -10.13
C SER A 81 -8.30 -17.61 -9.40
N SER A 82 -7.70 -18.20 -8.37
CA SER A 82 -8.28 -19.29 -7.58
C SER A 82 -9.45 -18.85 -6.70
N ASN A 83 -9.54 -17.55 -6.37
CA ASN A 83 -10.59 -16.99 -5.53
C ASN A 83 -11.68 -16.24 -6.32
N GLY A 84 -11.78 -16.47 -7.63
CA GLY A 84 -12.88 -15.96 -8.46
C GLY A 84 -12.63 -14.58 -9.07
N TYR A 85 -11.38 -14.12 -9.10
CA TYR A 85 -10.96 -12.84 -9.70
C TYR A 85 -9.96 -13.03 -10.87
N PRO A 86 -10.23 -13.92 -11.86
CA PRO A 86 -9.32 -14.11 -12.99
C PRO A 86 -9.20 -12.79 -13.77
N GLY A 87 -7.97 -12.45 -14.17
CA GLY A 87 -7.70 -11.22 -14.94
C GLY A 87 -7.79 -9.91 -14.14
N TYR A 88 -7.86 -9.98 -12.81
CA TYR A 88 -7.83 -8.76 -11.96
C TYR A 88 -6.58 -7.91 -12.23
N LEU A 89 -5.44 -8.54 -12.49
CA LEU A 89 -4.16 -7.89 -12.74
C LEU A 89 -3.86 -7.62 -14.23
N LYS A 90 -4.81 -7.78 -15.14
CA LYS A 90 -4.61 -7.68 -16.60
C LYS A 90 -4.01 -6.33 -17.06
N ASP A 91 -4.32 -5.25 -16.34
CA ASP A 91 -3.85 -3.90 -16.66
C ASP A 91 -2.58 -3.51 -15.88
N TYR A 92 -2.10 -4.39 -14.99
CA TYR A 92 -0.85 -4.17 -14.28
C TYR A 92 0.35 -4.33 -15.21
N ARG A 93 1.37 -3.48 -15.01
CA ARG A 93 2.64 -3.50 -15.76
C ARG A 93 3.77 -3.60 -14.76
N TRP A 94 4.01 -4.81 -14.30
CA TRP A 94 5.00 -5.10 -13.27
C TRP A 94 6.42 -4.71 -13.68
N GLU A 95 7.06 -3.85 -12.91
CA GLU A 95 8.46 -3.48 -13.03
C GLU A 95 9.09 -3.37 -11.65
N TYR A 96 10.35 -3.77 -11.55
CA TYR A 96 11.07 -3.91 -10.30
C TYR A 96 12.46 -3.31 -10.47
N HIS A 97 12.74 -2.18 -9.82
CA HIS A 97 14.04 -1.54 -9.92
C HIS A 97 14.67 -1.35 -8.54
N LEU A 98 16.01 -1.44 -8.52
CA LEU A 98 16.85 -1.08 -7.38
C LEU A 98 17.51 0.27 -7.66
N VAL A 99 17.31 1.23 -6.79
CA VAL A 99 17.90 2.56 -6.87
C VAL A 99 19.02 2.67 -5.85
N LYS A 100 20.17 3.23 -6.28
CA LYS A 100 21.31 3.51 -5.40
C LYS A 100 21.00 4.72 -4.53
N ASP A 101 20.46 4.46 -3.35
CA ASP A 101 20.15 5.45 -2.34
C ASP A 101 20.33 4.81 -0.95
N SER A 102 20.94 5.54 -0.03
CA SER A 102 21.18 5.08 1.35
C SER A 102 19.92 5.15 2.23
N THR A 103 18.86 5.78 1.76
CA THR A 103 17.58 5.86 2.44
C THR A 103 17.00 4.45 2.64
N VAL A 104 16.56 4.17 3.84
CA VAL A 104 15.88 2.89 4.15
C VAL A 104 14.44 3.01 3.69
N ASN A 105 14.18 2.66 2.43
CA ASN A 105 12.85 2.78 1.84
C ASN A 105 12.63 1.77 0.70
N ALA A 106 11.35 1.49 0.43
CA ALA A 106 10.82 0.82 -0.74
C ALA A 106 9.39 1.30 -0.96
N TRP A 107 8.87 1.20 -2.16
CA TRP A 107 7.48 1.56 -2.46
C TRP A 107 6.96 0.88 -3.73
N CYS A 108 5.64 0.77 -3.80
CA CYS A 108 4.91 0.28 -4.97
C CYS A 108 3.84 1.28 -5.39
N MET A 109 3.92 1.78 -6.61
CA MET A 109 2.85 2.59 -7.20
C MET A 109 1.73 1.71 -7.77
N PRO A 110 0.50 2.26 -7.90
CA PRO A 110 -0.60 1.58 -8.57
C PRO A 110 -0.20 1.04 -9.95
N GLY A 111 -0.65 -0.17 -10.26
CA GLY A 111 -0.31 -0.84 -11.51
C GLY A 111 1.01 -1.62 -11.51
N GLY A 112 1.69 -1.75 -10.34
CA GLY A 112 2.81 -2.67 -10.14
C GLY A 112 4.19 -2.10 -10.46
N LYS A 113 4.40 -0.80 -10.25
CA LYS A 113 5.69 -0.12 -10.41
C LYS A 113 6.41 -0.07 -9.06
N ILE A 114 7.50 -0.79 -8.91
CA ILE A 114 8.16 -1.06 -7.63
C ILE A 114 9.60 -0.58 -7.64
N VAL A 115 9.97 0.13 -6.58
CA VAL A 115 11.34 0.55 -6.31
C VAL A 115 11.76 0.09 -4.93
N PHE A 116 12.96 -0.43 -4.85
CA PHE A 116 13.73 -0.61 -3.64
C PHE A 116 14.93 0.32 -3.64
N TYR A 117 15.28 0.88 -2.49
CA TYR A 117 16.52 1.61 -2.31
C TYR A 117 17.57 0.68 -1.70
N THR A 118 18.85 0.88 -2.06
CA THR A 118 19.94 0.06 -1.51
C THR A 118 20.01 0.10 0.01
N GLY A 119 19.57 1.21 0.62
CA GLY A 119 19.58 1.39 2.07
C GLY A 119 18.70 0.42 2.86
N ILE A 120 17.65 -0.17 2.25
CA ILE A 120 16.78 -1.14 2.95
C ILE A 120 17.38 -2.55 2.96
N LEU A 121 18.27 -2.89 2.02
CA LEU A 121 18.78 -4.26 1.82
C LEU A 121 19.46 -4.85 3.06
N PRO A 122 20.28 -4.09 3.83
CA PRO A 122 20.86 -4.61 5.07
C PRO A 122 19.81 -5.03 6.13
N ILE A 123 18.64 -4.36 6.15
CA ILE A 123 17.55 -4.71 7.07
C ILE A 123 16.80 -5.94 6.56
N CYS A 124 16.61 -6.04 5.25
CA CYS A 124 16.02 -7.23 4.62
C CYS A 124 16.84 -8.49 4.92
N ASN A 125 18.17 -8.37 5.02
CA ASN A 125 19.08 -9.48 5.35
C ASN A 125 18.89 -10.70 4.42
N GLY A 126 18.69 -10.45 3.13
CA GLY A 126 18.56 -11.48 2.10
C GLY A 126 17.21 -11.52 1.40
N GLU A 127 17.05 -12.55 0.56
CA GLU A 127 15.93 -12.67 -0.39
C GLU A 127 14.58 -12.76 0.32
N THR A 128 14.49 -13.52 1.44
CA THR A 128 13.22 -13.67 2.17
C THR A 128 12.77 -12.37 2.83
N GLY A 129 13.68 -11.57 3.39
CA GLY A 129 13.32 -10.26 3.92
C GLY A 129 12.91 -9.26 2.82
N VAL A 130 13.55 -9.34 1.64
CA VAL A 130 13.07 -8.60 0.46
C VAL A 130 11.65 -9.03 0.09
N ALA A 131 11.33 -10.31 0.17
CA ALA A 131 9.97 -10.82 -0.11
C ALA A 131 8.94 -10.33 0.90
N VAL A 132 9.30 -10.13 2.17
CA VAL A 132 8.42 -9.50 3.16
C VAL A 132 8.06 -8.08 2.75
N VAL A 133 9.06 -7.23 2.47
CA VAL A 133 8.84 -5.84 2.06
C VAL A 133 8.08 -5.79 0.73
N MET A 134 8.50 -6.58 -0.26
CA MET A 134 7.85 -6.65 -1.58
C MET A 134 6.38 -7.06 -1.46
N GLY A 135 6.09 -8.09 -0.67
CA GLY A 135 4.71 -8.56 -0.43
C GLY A 135 3.84 -7.48 0.21
N HIS A 136 4.39 -6.75 1.18
CA HIS A 136 3.72 -5.65 1.85
C HIS A 136 3.40 -4.50 0.88
N GLU A 137 4.38 -4.05 0.09
CA GLU A 137 4.20 -2.99 -0.91
C GLU A 137 3.23 -3.39 -2.03
N VAL A 138 3.34 -4.60 -2.53
CA VAL A 138 2.40 -5.15 -3.51
C VAL A 138 0.99 -5.22 -2.93
N ALA A 139 0.83 -5.61 -1.66
CA ALA A 139 -0.47 -5.64 -0.99
C ALA A 139 -1.14 -4.26 -0.93
N HIS A 140 -0.39 -3.18 -0.68
CA HIS A 140 -0.91 -1.83 -0.76
C HIS A 140 -1.46 -1.49 -2.15
N ALA A 141 -0.78 -1.89 -3.21
CA ALA A 141 -1.24 -1.68 -4.58
C ALA A 141 -2.46 -2.55 -4.93
N LEU A 142 -2.49 -3.80 -4.49
CA LEU A 142 -3.60 -4.74 -4.75
C LEU A 142 -4.88 -4.37 -3.98
N ALA A 143 -4.74 -3.82 -2.78
CA ALA A 143 -5.85 -3.33 -1.96
C ALA A 143 -6.29 -1.91 -2.33
N ASP A 144 -5.69 -1.29 -3.35
CA ASP A 144 -5.96 0.09 -3.79
C ASP A 144 -5.78 1.15 -2.67
N HIS A 145 -4.90 0.94 -1.69
CA HIS A 145 -4.75 1.84 -0.55
C HIS A 145 -4.37 3.27 -0.97
N GLY A 146 -3.58 3.43 -2.04
CA GLY A 146 -3.27 4.74 -2.63
C GLY A 146 -4.52 5.46 -3.14
N ALA A 147 -5.37 4.77 -3.90
CA ALA A 147 -6.63 5.31 -4.41
C ALA A 147 -7.64 5.62 -3.30
N GLN A 148 -7.69 4.82 -2.25
CA GLN A 148 -8.50 5.07 -1.05
C GLN A 148 -8.06 6.37 -0.36
N ARG A 149 -6.74 6.58 -0.16
CA ARG A 149 -6.20 7.83 0.41
C ARG A 149 -6.54 9.05 -0.44
N MET A 150 -6.38 8.96 -1.76
CA MET A 150 -6.76 10.04 -2.68
C MET A 150 -8.25 10.34 -2.60
N SER A 151 -9.09 9.31 -2.52
CA SER A 151 -10.55 9.44 -2.40
C SER A 151 -10.94 10.10 -1.07
N ALA A 152 -10.29 9.73 0.03
CA ALA A 152 -10.48 10.35 1.34
C ALA A 152 -10.07 11.83 1.31
N GLY A 153 -8.95 12.17 0.66
CA GLY A 153 -8.50 13.56 0.44
C GLY A 153 -9.51 14.39 -0.34
N THR A 154 -10.10 13.81 -1.37
CA THR A 154 -11.17 14.47 -2.15
C THR A 154 -12.41 14.73 -1.30
N LEU A 155 -12.86 13.75 -0.51
CA LEU A 155 -13.98 13.96 0.41
C LEU A 155 -13.70 15.07 1.43
N GLN A 156 -12.48 15.10 1.95
CA GLN A 156 -12.06 16.15 2.86
C GLN A 156 -12.16 17.53 2.21
N GLN A 157 -11.62 17.70 1.00
CA GLN A 157 -11.69 18.98 0.29
C GLN A 157 -13.14 19.40 0.04
N LEU A 158 -13.99 18.46 -0.41
CA LEU A 158 -15.42 18.70 -0.61
C LEU A 158 -16.13 19.11 0.70
N GLY A 159 -15.79 18.45 1.81
CA GLY A 159 -16.30 18.79 3.14
C GLY A 159 -15.88 20.18 3.59
N ALA A 160 -14.64 20.58 3.34
CA ALA A 160 -14.15 21.94 3.62
C ALA A 160 -14.92 23.00 2.82
N VAL A 161 -15.11 22.76 1.51
CA VAL A 161 -15.89 23.66 0.65
C VAL A 161 -17.34 23.75 1.12
N ALA A 162 -17.99 22.62 1.41
CA ALA A 162 -19.37 22.59 1.87
C ALA A 162 -19.54 23.31 3.22
N GLY A 163 -18.62 23.11 4.17
CA GLY A 163 -18.60 23.79 5.46
C GLY A 163 -18.44 25.32 5.31
N ASN A 164 -17.52 25.76 4.44
CA ASN A 164 -17.32 27.18 4.17
C ASN A 164 -18.54 27.86 3.52
N ILE A 165 -19.29 27.11 2.70
CA ILE A 165 -20.53 27.61 2.09
C ILE A 165 -21.69 27.65 3.12
N ALA A 166 -21.76 26.65 3.99
CA ALA A 166 -22.83 26.53 4.97
C ALA A 166 -22.71 27.51 6.13
N ILE A 167 -21.48 27.82 6.55
CA ILE A 167 -21.20 28.71 7.70
C ILE A 167 -21.09 30.15 7.19
N GLN A 168 -22.12 30.96 7.46
CA GLN A 168 -22.19 32.35 7.02
C GLN A 168 -21.36 33.30 7.90
N ASP A 169 -21.28 33.02 9.21
CA ASP A 169 -20.52 33.82 10.13
C ASP A 169 -19.01 33.59 10.00
N SER A 170 -18.23 34.69 9.85
CA SER A 170 -16.79 34.62 9.60
C SER A 170 -15.99 34.01 10.77
N LYS A 171 -16.39 34.26 12.01
CA LYS A 171 -15.72 33.75 13.21
C LYS A 171 -15.91 32.22 13.32
N SER A 172 -17.14 31.77 13.15
CA SER A 172 -17.47 30.32 13.14
C SER A 172 -16.82 29.60 11.97
N ARG A 173 -16.71 30.23 10.80
CA ARG A 173 -16.00 29.69 9.64
C ARG A 173 -14.51 29.54 9.88
N ASN A 174 -13.87 30.52 10.53
CA ASN A 174 -12.45 30.42 10.89
C ASN A 174 -12.20 29.31 11.92
N MET A 175 -13.06 29.19 12.93
CA MET A 175 -13.00 28.10 13.88
C MET A 175 -13.19 26.72 13.20
N PHE A 176 -14.16 26.61 12.30
CA PHE A 176 -14.36 25.41 11.50
C PHE A 176 -13.12 25.07 10.67
N ASN A 177 -12.55 26.03 9.94
CA ASN A 177 -11.38 25.80 9.11
C ASN A 177 -10.14 25.39 9.93
N GLN A 178 -9.94 25.97 11.11
CA GLN A 178 -8.88 25.57 12.02
C GLN A 178 -9.11 24.13 12.53
N ALA A 179 -10.28 23.83 13.07
CA ALA A 179 -10.59 22.51 13.60
C ALA A 179 -10.61 21.44 12.52
N TYR A 180 -11.20 21.75 11.37
CA TYR A 180 -11.27 20.85 10.22
C TYR A 180 -9.89 20.66 9.57
N GLY A 181 -9.12 21.72 9.41
CA GLY A 181 -7.77 21.68 8.85
C GLY A 181 -6.81 20.84 9.70
N ILE A 182 -6.82 21.02 11.03
CA ILE A 182 -6.00 20.20 11.94
C ILE A 182 -6.47 18.75 11.94
N GLY A 183 -7.76 18.51 12.11
CA GLY A 183 -8.32 17.15 12.16
C GLY A 183 -8.12 16.38 10.86
N SER A 184 -8.24 17.07 9.73
CA SER A 184 -8.09 16.45 8.42
C SER A 184 -6.63 16.24 8.00
N SER A 185 -5.72 17.16 8.33
CA SER A 185 -4.29 16.98 8.09
C SER A 185 -3.76 15.77 8.86
N VAL A 186 -4.18 15.63 10.12
CA VAL A 186 -3.83 14.47 10.95
C VAL A 186 -4.46 13.18 10.40
N GLY A 187 -5.69 13.23 9.87
CA GLY A 187 -6.40 12.03 9.40
C GLY A 187 -6.01 11.55 8.00
N ILE A 188 -5.53 12.43 7.12
CA ILE A 188 -5.33 12.12 5.69
C ILE A 188 -3.87 12.20 5.26
N MET A 189 -3.10 13.13 5.84
CA MET A 189 -1.66 13.27 5.55
C MET A 189 -0.79 12.34 6.39
N LEU A 190 -1.39 11.67 7.39
CA LEU A 190 -0.68 10.61 8.12
C LEU A 190 -0.37 9.42 7.20
N PRO A 191 0.68 8.67 7.55
CA PRO A 191 1.01 7.39 6.95
C PRO A 191 -0.24 6.53 6.79
N PHE A 192 -0.22 5.53 5.92
CA PHE A 192 -1.34 4.61 5.75
C PHE A 192 -2.02 4.30 7.08
N SER A 193 -3.35 4.33 7.12
CA SER A 193 -4.07 4.10 8.37
C SER A 193 -3.64 2.76 8.98
N ARG A 194 -3.73 2.61 10.29
CA ARG A 194 -3.38 1.34 10.95
C ARG A 194 -4.14 0.15 10.36
N SER A 195 -5.36 0.37 9.85
CA SER A 195 -6.12 -0.67 9.18
C SER A 195 -5.51 -1.06 7.84
N HIS A 196 -5.02 -0.10 7.03
CA HIS A 196 -4.32 -0.36 5.78
C HIS A 196 -3.02 -1.14 6.01
N GLU A 197 -2.25 -0.78 7.06
CA GLU A 197 -1.03 -1.50 7.42
C GLU A 197 -1.34 -2.96 7.81
N THR A 198 -2.36 -3.17 8.65
CA THR A 198 -2.80 -4.50 9.07
C THR A 198 -3.27 -5.35 7.89
N GLU A 199 -3.99 -4.73 6.97
CA GLU A 199 -4.47 -5.37 5.73
C GLU A 199 -3.30 -5.71 4.80
N ALA A 200 -2.36 -4.78 4.60
CA ALA A 200 -1.18 -4.99 3.78
C ALA A 200 -0.27 -6.09 4.36
N ASP A 201 -0.08 -6.13 5.67
CA ASP A 201 0.66 -7.19 6.33
C ASP A 201 0.02 -8.57 6.11
N ARG A 202 -1.30 -8.67 6.28
CA ARG A 202 -2.02 -9.93 6.12
C ARG A 202 -1.98 -10.44 4.68
N ILE A 203 -2.26 -9.56 3.71
CA ILE A 203 -2.23 -9.90 2.28
C ILE A 203 -0.80 -10.21 1.85
N GLY A 204 0.16 -9.37 2.22
CA GLY A 204 1.57 -9.52 1.87
C GLY A 204 2.17 -10.82 2.40
N LEU A 205 1.84 -11.15 3.67
CA LEU A 205 2.28 -12.40 4.31
C LEU A 205 1.74 -13.63 3.57
N GLN A 206 0.48 -13.61 3.17
CA GLN A 206 -0.15 -14.68 2.43
C GLN A 206 0.49 -14.85 1.04
N ILE A 207 0.67 -13.75 0.31
CA ILE A 207 1.24 -13.79 -1.04
C ILE A 207 2.71 -14.24 -1.01
N MET A 208 3.53 -13.76 -0.04
CA MET A 208 4.92 -14.19 0.05
C MET A 208 5.04 -15.68 0.39
N ALA A 209 4.15 -16.22 1.22
CA ALA A 209 4.11 -17.65 1.51
C ALA A 209 3.75 -18.48 0.25
N ILE A 210 2.74 -18.05 -0.53
CA ILE A 210 2.37 -18.67 -1.81
C ILE A 210 3.50 -18.57 -2.83
N ALA A 211 4.32 -17.50 -2.76
CA ALA A 211 5.54 -17.36 -3.56
C ALA A 211 6.68 -18.29 -3.08
N GLY A 212 6.51 -19.04 -1.98
CA GLY A 212 7.48 -19.99 -1.44
C GLY A 212 8.51 -19.37 -0.49
N TYR A 213 8.23 -18.20 0.07
CA TYR A 213 9.07 -17.57 1.09
C TYR A 213 8.55 -17.86 2.49
N ASN A 214 9.47 -18.00 3.44
CA ASN A 214 9.13 -18.32 4.83
C ASN A 214 8.40 -17.16 5.51
N PRO A 215 7.09 -17.31 5.86
CA PRO A 215 6.32 -16.21 6.43
C PRO A 215 6.75 -15.80 7.85
N TYR A 216 7.50 -16.65 8.57
CA TYR A 216 8.01 -16.28 9.90
C TYR A 216 9.04 -15.14 9.85
N GLU A 217 9.69 -14.93 8.70
CA GLU A 217 10.65 -13.84 8.49
C GLU A 217 9.98 -12.45 8.60
N ALA A 218 8.67 -12.37 8.38
CA ALA A 218 7.97 -11.09 8.44
C ALA A 218 8.07 -10.43 9.83
N ALA A 219 7.82 -11.18 10.90
CA ALA A 219 7.97 -10.67 12.27
C ALA A 219 9.43 -10.30 12.58
N GLU A 220 10.40 -11.09 12.11
CA GLU A 220 11.83 -10.84 12.34
C GLU A 220 12.31 -9.58 11.60
N LEU A 221 11.86 -9.36 10.36
CA LEU A 221 12.14 -8.12 9.62
C LEU A 221 11.64 -6.89 10.37
N TRP A 222 10.41 -6.91 10.87
CA TRP A 222 9.85 -5.77 11.62
C TRP A 222 10.55 -5.53 12.95
N LYS A 223 11.05 -6.57 13.63
CA LYS A 223 11.93 -6.41 14.81
C LYS A 223 13.24 -5.71 14.44
N ARG A 224 13.87 -6.08 13.32
CA ARG A 224 15.10 -5.40 12.83
C ARG A 224 14.82 -3.96 12.45
N MET A 225 13.69 -3.70 11.77
CA MET A 225 13.27 -2.34 11.41
C MET A 225 13.04 -1.47 12.65
N GLN A 226 12.37 -2.01 13.67
CA GLN A 226 12.12 -1.32 14.94
C GLN A 226 13.43 -1.06 15.72
N ALA A 227 14.33 -2.02 15.77
CA ALA A 227 15.63 -1.84 16.41
C ALA A 227 16.43 -0.70 15.76
N ARG A 228 16.32 -0.53 14.43
CA ARG A 228 16.95 0.56 13.70
C ARG A 228 16.30 1.92 13.99
N ALA A 229 15.01 1.95 14.32
CA ALA A 229 14.28 3.18 14.64
C ALA A 229 14.73 3.86 15.95
N GLY A 230 15.36 3.14 16.87
CA GLY A 230 15.93 3.67 18.10
C GLY A 230 17.21 4.50 17.92
N GLY A 231 17.71 4.64 16.67
CA GLY A 231 18.89 5.44 16.34
C GLY A 231 18.57 6.93 16.06
N ASN A 232 19.60 7.73 15.77
CA ASN A 232 19.49 9.17 15.50
C ASN A 232 18.71 9.52 14.21
N ALA A 233 18.49 8.55 13.32
CA ALA A 233 17.73 8.72 12.08
C ALA A 233 16.83 7.48 11.88
N PRO A 234 15.55 7.55 12.26
CA PRO A 234 14.61 6.47 12.01
C PRO A 234 14.51 6.19 10.50
N PRO A 235 14.33 4.92 10.10
CA PRO A 235 14.09 4.58 8.70
C PRO A 235 12.91 5.37 8.12
N GLU A 236 13.08 5.93 6.91
CA GLU A 236 12.01 6.66 6.22
C GLU A 236 10.81 5.75 5.98
N PHE A 237 11.04 4.47 5.72
CA PHE A 237 10.01 3.45 5.60
C PHE A 237 9.06 3.44 6.80
N LEU A 238 9.54 3.66 8.03
CA LEU A 238 8.70 3.74 9.23
C LEU A 238 7.87 5.03 9.32
N SER A 239 8.20 6.07 8.57
CA SER A 239 7.38 7.29 8.52
C SER A 239 6.08 7.07 7.76
N THR A 240 6.10 6.20 6.76
CA THR A 240 4.92 5.82 5.95
C THR A 240 4.26 4.53 6.44
N HIS A 241 5.04 3.62 7.05
CA HIS A 241 4.61 2.31 7.55
C HIS A 241 5.00 2.13 9.03
N PRO A 242 4.27 2.74 9.98
CA PRO A 242 4.63 2.69 11.40
C PRO A 242 4.67 1.26 11.93
N SER A 243 5.76 0.91 12.61
CA SER A 243 5.88 -0.34 13.35
C SER A 243 5.40 -0.19 14.78
N ASN A 244 4.80 -1.25 15.31
CA ASN A 244 4.48 -1.39 16.73
C ASN A 244 4.49 -2.87 17.14
N GLU A 245 4.46 -3.11 18.43
CA GLU A 245 4.45 -4.48 18.99
C GLU A 245 3.23 -5.30 18.53
N THR A 246 2.08 -4.66 18.36
CA THR A 246 0.86 -5.31 17.86
C THR A 246 1.05 -5.86 16.45
N ARG A 247 1.76 -5.11 15.58
CA ARG A 247 2.05 -5.54 14.22
C ARG A 247 2.93 -6.79 14.21
N ILE A 248 4.00 -6.80 15.01
CA ILE A 248 4.90 -7.95 15.17
C ILE A 248 4.15 -9.16 15.73
N ALA A 249 3.31 -8.95 16.74
CA ALA A 249 2.48 -10.02 17.33
C ALA A 249 1.53 -10.63 16.30
N ASN A 250 0.82 -9.79 15.53
CA ASN A 250 -0.09 -10.23 14.47
C ASN A 250 0.64 -11.06 13.40
N LEU A 251 1.79 -10.59 12.92
CA LEU A 251 2.58 -11.31 11.92
C LEU A 251 3.05 -12.68 12.42
N THR A 252 3.42 -12.75 13.72
CA THR A 252 3.80 -14.02 14.36
C THR A 252 2.62 -14.99 14.42
N GLU A 253 1.42 -14.49 14.76
CA GLU A 253 0.19 -15.30 14.83
C GLU A 253 -0.26 -15.78 13.45
N TRP A 254 -0.12 -14.93 12.42
CA TRP A 254 -0.61 -15.24 11.07
C TRP A 254 0.36 -16.07 10.23
N ALA A 255 1.63 -16.13 10.59
CA ALA A 255 2.62 -16.89 9.81
C ALA A 255 2.24 -18.37 9.59
N PRO A 256 1.79 -19.15 10.62
CA PRO A 256 1.33 -20.53 10.39
C PRO A 256 0.10 -20.59 9.48
N LEU A 257 -0.82 -19.61 9.53
CA LEU A 257 -2.00 -19.56 8.67
C LEU A 257 -1.62 -19.30 7.21
N ALA A 258 -0.68 -18.38 6.98
CA ALA A 258 -0.15 -18.09 5.64
C ALA A 258 0.54 -19.32 5.05
N LYS A 259 1.25 -20.10 5.88
CA LYS A 259 1.87 -21.37 5.47
C LYS A 259 0.83 -22.41 5.04
N GLN A 260 -0.24 -22.60 5.84
CA GLN A 260 -1.33 -23.50 5.49
C GLN A 260 -2.06 -23.06 4.19
N GLU A 261 -2.21 -21.76 3.99
CA GLU A 261 -2.80 -21.24 2.74
C GLU A 261 -1.89 -21.58 1.55
N ALA A 262 -0.57 -21.40 1.68
CA ALA A 262 0.39 -21.69 0.63
C ALA A 262 0.41 -23.17 0.23
N GLU A 263 0.15 -24.08 1.18
CA GLU A 263 0.03 -25.53 0.92
C GLU A 263 -1.10 -25.85 -0.07
N LYS A 264 -2.19 -25.10 -0.06
CA LYS A 264 -3.30 -25.24 -1.04
C LYS A 264 -2.86 -24.90 -2.47
N PHE A 265 -1.78 -24.13 -2.60
CA PHE A 265 -1.14 -23.78 -3.87
C PHE A 265 0.06 -24.67 -4.22
N GLY A 266 0.22 -25.80 -3.49
CA GLY A 266 1.28 -26.77 -3.74
C GLY A 266 2.66 -26.36 -3.20
N VAL A 267 2.73 -25.37 -2.33
CA VAL A 267 3.99 -24.94 -1.70
C VAL A 267 4.21 -25.77 -0.43
N THR A 268 5.18 -26.68 -0.48
CA THR A 268 5.51 -27.60 0.63
C THR A 268 6.86 -27.30 1.29
N SER A 269 7.66 -26.44 0.67
CA SER A 269 8.96 -25.99 1.21
C SER A 269 9.09 -24.48 1.07
N PHE A 270 9.75 -23.87 2.04
CA PHE A 270 9.88 -22.42 2.14
C PHE A 270 11.36 -22.03 2.20
N GLN A 271 11.72 -21.00 1.47
CA GLN A 271 13.04 -20.41 1.43
C GLN A 271 13.24 -19.43 2.59
#